data_1b1e3a58c2cad6f457fa507f5a2a665a
#
_entry.id   1b1e3a58c2cad6f457fa507f5a2a665a
#
_cell.length_a   1.000
_cell.length_b   1.000
_cell.length_c   1.000
_cell.angle_alpha   90.00
_cell.angle_beta   90.00
_cell.angle_gamma   90.00
#
_symmetry.space_group_name_H-M   'P 1'
#
loop_
_entity.id
_entity.type
_entity.pdbx_description
1 polymer ?
#
loop_
_entity_poly.entity_id
_entity_poly.type
_entity_poly.pdbx_seq_one_letter_code
_entity_poly.pdbx_strand_id
1 'polypeptide(L)'
;MSPKKDTQKSAKSTTAINKESNGFTDEERAAMKERAQELKADARRGPRGKKDKADGEGDVLAKIAAMQEPDRAMAKRLHAIIKASAPALSPKTWYGMPAYAKDGKVVCFFQSAQKFNTRYATLGFSETANLDEGALWPVAFALKELTATEEARIVALVKKAVS
;
A
#
# COMPACT_ATOMS: atom_id res chain seq x y z
N MET A 1 56.95 -19.77 8.79
CA MET A 1 56.41 -18.83 7.81
C MET A 1 54.91 -19.07 7.64
N SER A 2 54.16 -18.50 8.51
CA SER A 2 52.72 -18.67 8.46
C SER A 2 52.06 -17.37 8.03
N PRO A 3 51.18 -17.37 7.07
CA PRO A 3 50.41 -16.19 6.75
C PRO A 3 49.33 -15.99 7.79
N LYS A 4 49.55 -15.05 8.67
CA LYS A 4 48.46 -14.53 9.55
C LYS A 4 47.80 -13.37 8.82
N LYS A 5 46.86 -13.66 7.94
CA LYS A 5 46.18 -12.60 7.23
C LYS A 5 44.69 -12.86 6.93
N ASP A 6 44.05 -13.83 7.54
CA ASP A 6 42.67 -14.17 7.21
C ASP A 6 41.61 -13.89 8.27
N THR A 7 41.99 -13.26 9.39
CA THR A 7 41.05 -13.05 10.48
C THR A 7 40.26 -11.72 10.41
N GLN A 8 40.64 -10.82 9.50
CA GLN A 8 39.94 -9.51 9.39
C GLN A 8 38.83 -9.43 8.33
N LYS A 9 38.77 -10.40 7.43
CA LYS A 9 37.70 -10.46 6.42
C LYS A 9 36.40 -11.09 6.94
N SER A 10 36.49 -11.85 7.99
CA SER A 10 35.36 -12.55 8.58
C SER A 10 34.38 -11.63 9.29
N ALA A 11 34.86 -10.55 9.92
CA ALA A 11 34.00 -9.64 10.68
C ALA A 11 33.12 -8.72 9.81
N LYS A 12 33.57 -8.38 8.61
CA LYS A 12 32.77 -7.59 7.65
C LYS A 12 31.69 -8.41 6.96
N SER A 13 31.93 -9.70 6.80
CA SER A 13 30.98 -10.63 6.21
C SER A 13 29.78 -10.91 7.12
N THR A 14 30.00 -11.00 8.43
CA THR A 14 28.94 -11.26 9.40
C THR A 14 27.98 -10.09 9.55
N THR A 15 28.43 -8.85 9.38
CA THR A 15 27.56 -7.68 9.49
C THR A 15 26.68 -7.52 8.24
N ALA A 16 27.19 -7.89 7.08
CA ALA A 16 26.42 -7.90 5.83
C ALA A 16 25.36 -9.01 5.84
N ILE A 17 25.71 -10.19 6.33
CA ILE A 17 24.81 -11.33 6.45
C ILE A 17 23.66 -11.04 7.44
N ASN A 18 23.92 -10.33 8.53
CA ASN A 18 22.91 -9.93 9.48
C ASN A 18 21.94 -8.85 8.92
N LYS A 19 22.37 -8.04 7.96
CA LYS A 19 21.48 -7.11 7.27
C LYS A 19 20.58 -7.83 6.24
N GLU A 20 21.12 -8.84 5.58
CA GLU A 20 20.35 -9.66 4.64
C GLU A 20 19.43 -10.67 5.33
N SER A 21 19.79 -11.12 6.53
CA SER A 21 19.01 -12.13 7.27
C SER A 21 17.69 -11.63 7.82
N ASN A 22 17.44 -10.31 7.85
CA ASN A 22 16.15 -9.74 8.20
C ASN A 22 15.15 -9.70 7.04
N GLY A 23 15.56 -10.04 5.81
CA GLY A 23 14.68 -10.27 4.68
C GLY A 23 13.88 -9.08 4.15
N PHE A 24 14.00 -7.90 4.75
CA PHE A 24 13.21 -6.72 4.39
C PHE A 24 14.10 -5.55 3.96
N THR A 25 13.65 -4.82 2.94
CA THR A 25 14.29 -3.57 2.52
C THR A 25 14.01 -2.46 3.55
N ASP A 26 14.74 -1.35 3.46
CA ASP A 26 14.51 -0.20 4.33
C ASP A 26 13.11 0.40 4.12
N GLU A 27 12.61 0.39 2.88
CA GLU A 27 11.28 0.84 2.51
C GLU A 27 10.20 -0.06 3.14
N GLU A 28 10.40 -1.36 3.09
CA GLU A 28 9.50 -2.33 3.71
C GLU A 28 9.48 -2.20 5.23
N ARG A 29 10.63 -1.97 5.86
CA ARG A 29 10.71 -1.70 7.31
C ARG A 29 10.00 -0.42 7.70
N ALA A 30 10.16 0.64 6.90
CA ALA A 30 9.45 1.89 7.12
C ALA A 30 7.94 1.69 7.03
N ALA A 31 7.47 0.92 6.04
CA ALA A 31 6.05 0.59 5.88
C ALA A 31 5.52 -0.23 7.07
N MET A 32 6.28 -1.19 7.58
CA MET A 32 5.90 -1.96 8.77
C MET A 32 5.82 -1.10 10.01
N LYS A 33 6.74 -0.14 10.18
CA LYS A 33 6.71 0.83 11.27
C LYS A 33 5.48 1.72 11.18
N GLU A 34 5.13 2.19 10.00
CA GLU A 34 3.90 2.95 9.77
C GLU A 34 2.67 2.11 10.14
N ARG A 35 2.64 0.83 9.78
CA ARG A 35 1.55 -0.07 10.15
C ARG A 35 1.40 -0.23 11.66
N ALA A 36 2.50 -0.34 12.38
CA ALA A 36 2.47 -0.39 13.84
C ALA A 36 1.88 0.89 14.45
N GLN A 37 2.21 2.05 13.90
CA GLN A 37 1.64 3.33 14.33
C GLN A 37 0.15 3.43 14.00
N GLU A 38 -0.26 2.97 12.84
CA GLU A 38 -1.67 2.90 12.42
C GLU A 38 -2.50 2.07 13.37
N LEU A 39 -2.02 0.88 13.74
CA LEU A 39 -2.69 0.00 14.69
C LEU A 39 -2.83 0.65 16.07
N LYS A 40 -1.82 1.38 16.53
CA LYS A 40 -1.90 2.14 17.78
C LYS A 40 -2.91 3.27 17.72
N ALA A 41 -2.98 3.99 16.59
CA ALA A 41 -3.94 5.05 16.39
C ALA A 41 -5.37 4.50 16.35
N ASP A 42 -5.59 3.38 15.66
CA ASP A 42 -6.90 2.70 15.59
C ASP A 42 -7.36 2.25 17.00
N ALA A 43 -6.45 1.71 17.80
CA ALA A 43 -6.75 1.29 19.18
C ALA A 43 -7.16 2.47 20.08
N ARG A 44 -6.61 3.67 19.85
CA ARG A 44 -6.95 4.87 20.61
C ARG A 44 -8.28 5.50 20.21
N ARG A 45 -8.73 5.28 18.98
CA ARG A 45 -9.97 5.89 18.45
C ARG A 45 -11.24 5.21 18.97
N GLY A 46 -11.15 3.98 19.45
CA GLY A 46 -12.31 3.25 19.99
C GLY A 46 -13.24 2.71 18.91
N PRO A 47 -14.51 2.34 19.27
CA PRO A 47 -15.44 1.72 18.34
C PRO A 47 -15.82 2.65 17.17
N ARG A 48 -15.95 2.05 15.99
CA ARG A 48 -16.07 2.72 14.69
C ARG A 48 -17.40 3.43 14.47
N GLY A 49 -17.33 4.73 14.15
CA GLY A 49 -18.47 5.54 13.77
C GLY A 49 -18.17 6.44 12.57
N LYS A 50 -19.10 7.34 12.22
CA LYS A 50 -18.94 8.31 11.11
C LYS A 50 -17.69 9.17 11.24
N LYS A 51 -17.22 9.42 12.47
CA LYS A 51 -16.00 10.16 12.75
C LYS A 51 -14.75 9.42 12.27
N ASP A 52 -14.72 8.09 12.35
CA ASP A 52 -13.60 7.27 11.91
C ASP A 52 -13.42 7.30 10.39
N LYS A 53 -14.52 7.37 9.62
CA LYS A 53 -14.45 7.54 8.15
C LYS A 53 -13.83 8.87 7.76
N ALA A 54 -14.21 9.95 8.41
CA ALA A 54 -13.67 11.29 8.14
C ALA A 54 -12.18 11.38 8.54
N ASP A 55 -11.80 10.80 9.69
CA ASP A 55 -10.41 10.74 10.15
C ASP A 55 -9.57 9.87 9.23
N GLY A 56 -10.07 8.72 8.79
CA GLY A 56 -9.40 7.84 7.84
C GLY A 56 -9.18 8.51 6.49
N GLU A 57 -10.18 9.23 5.97
CA GLU A 57 -10.05 10.01 4.73
C GLU A 57 -9.01 11.12 4.88
N GLY A 58 -9.01 11.83 6.00
CA GLY A 58 -8.01 12.87 6.29
C GLY A 58 -6.58 12.30 6.30
N ASP A 59 -6.39 11.15 6.91
CA ASP A 59 -5.10 10.45 6.94
C ASP A 59 -4.65 10.03 5.53
N VAL A 60 -5.55 9.51 4.72
CA VAL A 60 -5.28 9.12 3.33
C VAL A 60 -4.90 10.35 2.49
N LEU A 61 -5.65 11.44 2.60
CA LEU A 61 -5.37 12.68 1.87
C LEU A 61 -4.02 13.27 2.27
N ALA A 62 -3.63 13.19 3.54
CA ALA A 62 -2.32 13.61 4.01
C ALA A 62 -1.18 12.76 3.40
N LYS A 63 -1.37 11.45 3.31
CA LYS A 63 -0.40 10.55 2.65
C LYS A 63 -0.28 10.82 1.16
N ILE A 64 -1.38 11.08 0.48
CA ILE A 64 -1.39 11.46 -0.94
C ILE A 64 -0.65 12.79 -1.14
N ALA A 65 -0.92 13.78 -0.31
CA ALA A 65 -0.27 15.09 -0.39
C ALA A 65 1.26 15.01 -0.19
N ALA A 66 1.73 14.06 0.59
CA ALA A 66 3.15 13.81 0.83
C ALA A 66 3.86 13.07 -0.32
N MET A 67 3.12 12.49 -1.26
CA MET A 67 3.70 11.81 -2.42
C MET A 67 4.32 12.80 -3.39
N GLN A 68 5.30 12.33 -4.17
CA GLN A 68 5.84 13.09 -5.29
C GLN A 68 5.06 12.75 -6.57
N GLU A 69 5.16 13.65 -7.56
CA GLU A 69 4.60 13.38 -8.88
C GLU A 69 5.43 12.30 -9.62
N PRO A 70 4.82 11.44 -10.45
CA PRO A 70 3.39 11.45 -10.84
C PRO A 70 2.44 10.70 -9.89
N ASP A 71 2.96 10.04 -8.87
CA ASP A 71 2.19 9.20 -7.96
C ASP A 71 1.09 9.98 -7.23
N ARG A 72 1.40 11.20 -6.83
CA ARG A 72 0.44 12.08 -6.13
C ARG A 72 -0.81 12.34 -6.98
N ALA A 73 -0.63 12.71 -8.23
CA ALA A 73 -1.75 12.98 -9.14
C ALA A 73 -2.59 11.73 -9.38
N MET A 74 -1.95 10.58 -9.58
CA MET A 74 -2.64 9.30 -9.76
C MET A 74 -3.40 8.89 -8.51
N ALA A 75 -2.79 8.97 -7.34
CA ALA A 75 -3.41 8.63 -6.07
C ALA A 75 -4.62 9.53 -5.76
N LYS A 76 -4.49 10.81 -6.03
CA LYS A 76 -5.58 11.79 -5.86
C LYS A 76 -6.77 11.47 -6.77
N ARG A 77 -6.50 11.15 -8.02
CA ARG A 77 -7.55 10.79 -8.97
C ARG A 77 -8.21 9.46 -8.63
N LEU A 78 -7.42 8.45 -8.25
CA LEU A 78 -7.92 7.16 -7.77
C LEU A 78 -8.83 7.31 -6.56
N HIS A 79 -8.45 8.15 -5.62
CA HIS A 79 -9.27 8.43 -4.44
C HIS A 79 -10.66 8.94 -4.82
N ALA A 80 -10.73 9.89 -5.75
CA ALA A 80 -11.99 10.42 -6.26
C ALA A 80 -12.81 9.35 -6.98
N ILE A 81 -12.18 8.53 -7.82
CA ILE A 81 -12.84 7.45 -8.56
C ILE A 81 -13.42 6.40 -7.61
N ILE A 82 -12.64 5.93 -6.66
CA ILE A 82 -13.06 4.90 -5.71
C ILE A 82 -14.20 5.41 -4.84
N LYS A 83 -14.09 6.62 -4.36
CA LYS A 83 -15.13 7.26 -3.54
C LYS A 83 -16.46 7.39 -4.29
N ALA A 84 -16.41 7.74 -5.56
CA ALA A 84 -17.60 7.86 -6.40
C ALA A 84 -18.18 6.49 -6.80
N SER A 85 -17.32 5.51 -7.11
CA SER A 85 -17.72 4.20 -7.65
C SER A 85 -18.13 3.20 -6.57
N ALA A 86 -17.55 3.31 -5.38
CA ALA A 86 -17.79 2.40 -4.27
C ALA A 86 -17.90 3.17 -2.95
N PRO A 87 -18.98 3.91 -2.72
CA PRO A 87 -19.15 4.72 -1.50
C PRO A 87 -19.23 3.88 -0.22
N ALA A 88 -19.44 2.57 -0.33
CA ALA A 88 -19.40 1.65 0.80
C ALA A 88 -17.98 1.43 1.35
N LEU A 89 -16.94 1.73 0.55
CA LEU A 89 -15.56 1.62 1.00
C LEU A 89 -15.18 2.82 1.88
N SER A 90 -14.45 2.53 2.94
CA SER A 90 -13.93 3.54 3.88
C SER A 90 -12.44 3.73 3.64
N PRO A 91 -11.98 4.96 3.36
CA PRO A 91 -10.55 5.23 3.24
C PRO A 91 -9.82 5.00 4.57
N LYS A 92 -8.64 4.41 4.50
CA LYS A 92 -7.74 4.28 5.64
C LYS A 92 -6.30 4.16 5.16
N THR A 93 -5.35 4.49 6.02
CA THR A 93 -3.95 4.20 5.74
C THR A 93 -3.63 2.76 6.13
N TRP A 94 -2.83 2.11 5.31
CA TRP A 94 -2.41 0.72 5.50
C TRP A 94 -0.97 0.57 5.03
N TYR A 95 -0.06 0.32 5.97
CA TYR A 95 1.39 0.36 5.70
C TYR A 95 1.84 1.70 5.07
N GLY A 96 1.19 2.81 5.46
CA GLY A 96 1.42 4.13 4.88
C GLY A 96 0.85 4.35 3.48
N MET A 97 0.11 3.38 2.94
CA MET A 97 -0.54 3.47 1.63
C MET A 97 -1.99 3.88 1.76
N PRO A 98 -2.55 4.63 0.80
CA PRO A 98 -3.98 4.78 0.68
C PRO A 98 -4.65 3.42 0.46
N ALA A 99 -5.60 3.08 1.31
CA ALA A 99 -6.34 1.83 1.24
C ALA A 99 -7.83 2.11 1.44
N TYR A 100 -8.66 1.19 0.95
CA TYR A 100 -10.11 1.32 0.97
C TYR A 100 -10.70 0.03 1.50
N ALA A 101 -11.40 0.13 2.61
CA ALA A 101 -11.84 -1.02 3.39
C ALA A 101 -13.36 -1.13 3.44
N LYS A 102 -13.85 -2.34 3.58
CA LYS A 102 -15.25 -2.66 3.87
C LYS A 102 -15.30 -3.54 5.11
N ASP A 103 -16.10 -3.14 6.08
CA ASP A 103 -16.24 -3.86 7.36
C ASP A 103 -14.88 -4.12 8.05
N GLY A 104 -13.99 -3.14 7.96
CA GLY A 104 -12.67 -3.20 8.57
C GLY A 104 -11.60 -3.96 7.81
N LYS A 105 -11.95 -4.57 6.68
CA LYS A 105 -11.02 -5.33 5.84
C LYS A 105 -10.68 -4.54 4.58
N VAL A 106 -9.38 -4.41 4.30
CA VAL A 106 -8.90 -3.75 3.09
C VAL A 106 -9.38 -4.51 1.85
N VAL A 107 -10.01 -3.81 0.93
CA VAL A 107 -10.47 -4.35 -0.36
C VAL A 107 -9.47 -4.01 -1.45
N CYS A 108 -9.02 -2.77 -1.51
CA CYS A 108 -8.00 -2.34 -2.47
C CYS A 108 -7.08 -1.28 -1.87
N PHE A 109 -5.94 -1.08 -2.51
CA PHE A 109 -4.93 -0.15 -2.06
C PHE A 109 -4.09 0.39 -3.23
N PHE A 110 -3.50 1.54 -3.03
CA PHE A 110 -2.57 2.15 -3.96
C PHE A 110 -1.15 2.15 -3.38
N GLN A 111 -0.24 1.50 -4.10
CA GLN A 111 1.17 1.46 -3.75
C GLN A 111 1.96 2.42 -4.64
N SER A 112 2.50 3.48 -4.05
CA SER A 112 3.34 4.45 -4.74
C SER A 112 4.63 3.78 -5.25
N ALA A 113 5.01 4.07 -6.49
CA ALA A 113 6.26 3.59 -7.06
C ALA A 113 7.46 4.12 -6.28
N GLN A 114 7.40 5.36 -5.84
CA GLN A 114 8.49 6.03 -5.17
C GLN A 114 8.71 5.53 -3.74
N LYS A 115 7.64 5.28 -3.01
CA LYS A 115 7.70 4.79 -1.64
C LYS A 115 8.45 3.46 -1.53
N PHE A 116 8.21 2.56 -2.48
CA PHE A 116 8.81 1.21 -2.50
C PHE A 116 9.93 1.05 -3.53
N ASN A 117 10.35 2.14 -4.16
CA ASN A 117 11.41 2.16 -5.16
C ASN A 117 11.17 1.13 -6.27
N THR A 118 9.97 1.15 -6.82
CA THR A 118 9.54 0.27 -7.90
C THR A 118 9.41 1.04 -9.21
N ARG A 119 9.38 0.31 -10.33
CA ARG A 119 9.31 0.89 -11.67
C ARG A 119 7.97 1.51 -12.02
N TYR A 120 6.90 1.05 -11.38
CA TYR A 120 5.52 1.53 -11.59
C TYR A 120 4.78 1.52 -10.26
N ALA A 121 3.71 2.31 -10.17
CA ALA A 121 2.77 2.23 -9.06
C ALA A 121 1.87 0.99 -9.22
N THR A 122 1.26 0.55 -8.15
CA THR A 122 0.39 -0.64 -8.15
C THR A 122 -0.97 -0.31 -7.56
N LEU A 123 -2.02 -0.69 -8.28
CA LEU A 123 -3.36 -0.83 -7.72
C LEU A 123 -3.56 -2.30 -7.38
N GLY A 124 -3.63 -2.60 -6.09
CA GLY A 124 -3.78 -3.97 -5.60
C GLY A 124 -5.15 -4.21 -4.96
N PHE A 125 -5.60 -5.46 -5.05
CA PHE A 125 -6.82 -5.94 -4.41
C PHE A 125 -6.48 -7.08 -3.46
N SER A 126 -7.16 -7.11 -2.32
CA SER A 126 -6.99 -8.18 -1.33
C SER A 126 -7.97 -9.34 -1.61
N GLU A 127 -7.87 -10.40 -0.82
CA GLU A 127 -8.77 -11.56 -0.95
C GLU A 127 -10.24 -11.22 -0.70
N THR A 128 -10.54 -10.13 -0.02
CA THR A 128 -11.91 -9.68 0.24
C THR A 128 -12.56 -9.02 -0.97
N ALA A 129 -11.78 -8.70 -2.00
CA ALA A 129 -12.32 -8.17 -3.26
C ALA A 129 -12.96 -9.29 -4.08
N ASN A 130 -14.19 -9.10 -4.49
CA ASN A 130 -14.89 -10.09 -5.32
C ASN A 130 -14.52 -9.93 -6.80
N LEU A 131 -13.31 -10.33 -7.15
CA LEU A 131 -12.82 -10.31 -8.53
C LEU A 131 -12.77 -11.71 -9.15
N ASP A 132 -13.32 -12.68 -8.47
CA ASP A 132 -13.27 -14.10 -8.83
C ASP A 132 -13.77 -14.34 -10.27
N GLU A 133 -12.96 -15.05 -11.04
CA GLU A 133 -13.24 -15.39 -12.42
C GLU A 133 -12.55 -16.72 -12.76
N GLY A 134 -13.30 -17.80 -12.81
CA GLY A 134 -12.74 -19.15 -12.98
C GLY A 134 -11.83 -19.53 -11.82
N ALA A 135 -10.71 -20.18 -12.13
CA ALA A 135 -9.71 -20.61 -11.15
C ALA A 135 -8.46 -19.71 -11.10
N LEU A 136 -8.41 -18.70 -11.95
CA LEU A 136 -7.28 -17.78 -12.06
C LEU A 136 -7.77 -16.38 -12.46
N TRP A 137 -7.46 -15.38 -11.65
CA TRP A 137 -7.77 -13.96 -11.96
C TRP A 137 -6.70 -13.03 -11.42
N PRO A 138 -6.48 -11.86 -12.06
CA PRO A 138 -5.52 -10.88 -11.57
C PRO A 138 -6.04 -10.12 -10.36
N VAL A 139 -5.16 -9.83 -9.40
CA VAL A 139 -5.47 -9.04 -8.20
C VAL A 139 -4.57 -7.84 -8.01
N ALA A 140 -3.53 -7.67 -8.84
CA ALA A 140 -2.64 -6.53 -8.82
C ALA A 140 -2.40 -6.02 -10.24
N PHE A 141 -2.41 -4.70 -10.38
CA PHE A 141 -2.30 -4.03 -11.67
C PHE A 141 -1.21 -2.98 -11.61
N ALA A 142 -0.28 -3.01 -12.57
CA ALA A 142 0.71 -1.97 -12.76
C ALA A 142 0.03 -0.71 -13.29
N LEU A 143 0.35 0.43 -12.70
CA LEU A 143 -0.23 1.71 -13.07
C LEU A 143 0.87 2.72 -13.37
N LYS A 144 1.06 3.05 -14.65
CA LYS A 144 2.03 4.05 -15.11
C LYS A 144 1.39 5.40 -15.35
N GLU A 145 0.20 5.40 -15.90
CA GLU A 145 -0.59 6.60 -16.22
C GLU A 145 -2.06 6.33 -15.93
N LEU A 146 -2.82 7.38 -15.76
CA LEU A 146 -4.26 7.30 -15.50
C LEU A 146 -5.01 8.15 -16.54
N THR A 147 -5.19 7.56 -17.71
CA THR A 147 -6.01 8.15 -18.78
C THR A 147 -7.47 7.72 -18.63
N ALA A 148 -8.35 8.26 -19.50
CA ALA A 148 -9.78 7.90 -19.47
C ALA A 148 -10.01 6.39 -19.64
N THR A 149 -9.16 5.69 -20.39
CA THR A 149 -9.23 4.24 -20.58
C THR A 149 -8.96 3.48 -19.28
N GLU A 150 -7.88 3.83 -18.57
CA GLU A 150 -7.54 3.22 -17.30
C GLU A 150 -8.59 3.55 -16.24
N GLU A 151 -9.09 4.79 -16.20
CA GLU A 151 -10.15 5.18 -15.27
C GLU A 151 -11.40 4.34 -15.41
N ALA A 152 -11.87 4.15 -16.64
CA ALA A 152 -13.05 3.32 -16.94
C ALA A 152 -12.85 1.87 -16.49
N ARG A 153 -11.67 1.32 -16.74
CA ARG A 153 -11.32 -0.03 -16.31
C ARG A 153 -11.29 -0.16 -14.79
N ILE A 154 -10.73 0.82 -14.11
CA ILE A 154 -10.66 0.85 -12.63
C ILE A 154 -12.05 0.96 -12.02
N VAL A 155 -12.91 1.80 -12.56
CA VAL A 155 -14.31 1.91 -12.12
C VAL A 155 -14.99 0.55 -12.18
N ALA A 156 -14.85 -0.18 -13.28
CA ALA A 156 -15.43 -1.51 -13.46
C ALA A 156 -14.86 -2.51 -12.44
N LEU A 157 -13.54 -2.50 -12.22
CA LEU A 157 -12.88 -3.38 -11.24
C LEU A 157 -13.35 -3.09 -9.81
N VAL A 158 -13.41 -1.84 -9.41
CA VAL A 158 -13.82 -1.44 -8.06
C VAL A 158 -15.28 -1.80 -7.81
N LYS A 159 -16.17 -1.56 -8.77
CA LYS A 159 -17.58 -1.94 -8.67
C LYS A 159 -17.75 -3.45 -8.54
N LYS A 160 -17.00 -4.22 -9.31
CA LYS A 160 -17.01 -5.69 -9.22
C LYS A 160 -16.48 -6.15 -7.86
N ALA A 161 -15.41 -5.54 -7.38
CA ALA A 161 -14.76 -5.92 -6.12
C ALA A 161 -15.69 -5.81 -4.90
N VAL A 162 -16.63 -4.88 -4.90
CA VAL A 162 -17.56 -4.64 -3.78
C VAL A 162 -18.94 -5.27 -3.99
N SER A 163 -19.16 -5.88 -5.13
CA SER A 163 -20.45 -6.53 -5.46
C SER A 163 -20.72 -7.81 -4.67
#